data_bf12f3a60506f0d716df8b28babf0818
#
_entry.id   bf12f3a60506f0d716df8b28babf0818
#
_cell.length_a   1.000
_cell.length_b   1.000
_cell.length_c   1.000
_cell.angle_alpha   90.00
_cell.angle_beta   90.00
_cell.angle_gamma   90.00
#
_symmetry.space_group_name_H-M   'P 1'
#
loop_
_entity.id
_entity.type
_entity.pdbx_description
1 polymer ?
#
loop_
_entity_poly.entity_id
_entity_poly.type
_entity_poly.pdbx_seq_one_letter_code
_entity_poly.pdbx_strand_id
1 'polypeptide(L)'
;MTQPITSEPGLAEMAMNGIRDLIRAQGLRPGDPLPSETALAAHLGVSRPVTREALRGLATLRILDIGGSRKARVALPDASALSLVLDHATYSRGMSIQQVLDVRRTLEMRTVGLAAMRRSDAEATELLDITARMFAALEGGHTDLMELDIRFHSLIAKASGNHLYAMLVDSFWIITRQTWAIGWRSRATHQNRRDNIKCHERIATAIMAQDASRAEAAMSEHFDSAVSVLLRAGVT
;
A
#
# COMPACT_ATOMS: atom_id res chain seq x y z
N MET A 1 33.62 6.72 -5.07
CA MET A 1 33.38 5.62 -4.10
C MET A 1 33.28 6.25 -2.72
N THR A 2 32.07 6.52 -2.27
CA THR A 2 31.79 7.07 -0.93
C THR A 2 31.71 5.89 0.03
N GLN A 3 32.59 5.83 1.03
CA GLN A 3 32.54 4.83 2.09
C GLN A 3 31.21 4.98 2.84
N PRO A 4 30.54 3.87 3.20
CA PRO A 4 29.38 3.93 4.09
C PRO A 4 29.81 4.50 5.44
N ILE A 5 29.14 5.56 5.88
CA ILE A 5 29.31 6.12 7.23
C ILE A 5 28.69 5.11 8.20
N THR A 6 29.49 4.19 8.72
CA THR A 6 29.14 3.35 9.85
C THR A 6 29.34 4.16 11.13
N SER A 7 28.40 5.07 11.43
CA SER A 7 28.30 5.65 12.77
C SER A 7 27.78 4.56 13.71
N GLU A 8 28.36 4.47 14.92
CA GLU A 8 27.78 3.63 15.97
C GLU A 8 26.29 3.97 16.15
N PRO A 9 25.41 2.96 16.29
CA PRO A 9 23.97 3.21 16.42
C PRO A 9 23.71 4.09 17.64
N GLY A 10 22.90 5.13 17.46
CA GLY A 10 22.52 6.01 18.56
C GLY A 10 21.72 5.27 19.64
N LEU A 11 21.72 5.79 20.88
CA LEU A 11 21.01 5.16 22.01
C LEU A 11 19.52 4.89 21.71
N ALA A 12 18.87 5.75 20.95
CA ALA A 12 17.48 5.54 20.52
C ALA A 12 17.35 4.35 19.56
N GLU A 13 18.27 4.21 18.62
CA GLU A 13 18.29 3.08 17.67
C GLU A 13 18.57 1.75 18.38
N MET A 14 19.53 1.75 19.33
CA MET A 14 19.78 0.58 20.19
C MET A 14 18.52 0.21 20.98
N ALA A 15 17.82 1.20 21.55
CA ALA A 15 16.58 0.96 22.27
C ALA A 15 15.46 0.45 21.36
N MET A 16 15.33 0.94 20.11
CA MET A 16 14.39 0.41 19.12
C MET A 16 14.65 -1.07 18.83
N ASN A 17 15.92 -1.44 18.61
CA ASN A 17 16.30 -2.82 18.38
C ASN A 17 16.00 -3.69 19.61
N GLY A 18 16.35 -3.25 20.82
CA GLY A 18 16.05 -3.96 22.07
C GLY A 18 14.53 -4.16 22.29
N ILE A 19 13.68 -3.18 21.96
CA ILE A 19 12.22 -3.36 22.01
C ILE A 19 11.74 -4.40 21.00
N ARG A 20 12.27 -4.40 19.77
CA ARG A 20 11.94 -5.41 18.75
C ARG A 20 12.35 -6.82 19.19
N ASP A 21 13.51 -6.95 19.82
CA ASP A 21 13.99 -8.22 20.32
C ASP A 21 13.15 -8.73 21.51
N LEU A 22 12.71 -7.83 22.39
CA LEU A 22 11.77 -8.14 23.47
C LEU A 22 10.44 -8.66 22.91
N ILE A 23 9.87 -8.00 21.87
CA ILE A 23 8.66 -8.45 21.20
C ILE A 23 8.81 -9.88 20.70
N ARG A 24 9.95 -10.18 20.05
CA ARG A 24 10.25 -11.52 19.52
C ARG A 24 10.43 -12.55 20.63
N ALA A 25 11.23 -12.20 21.64
CA ALA A 25 11.56 -13.10 22.74
C ALA A 25 10.33 -13.47 23.58
N GLN A 26 9.38 -12.55 23.75
CA GLN A 26 8.12 -12.78 24.45
C GLN A 26 7.00 -13.30 23.56
N GLY A 27 7.23 -13.46 22.26
CA GLY A 27 6.23 -13.94 21.29
C GLY A 27 5.01 -13.02 21.17
N LEU A 28 5.16 -11.70 21.41
CA LEU A 28 4.07 -10.75 21.37
C LEU A 28 3.52 -10.63 19.94
N ARG A 29 2.20 -10.57 19.84
CA ARG A 29 1.45 -10.50 18.58
C ARG A 29 0.77 -9.14 18.42
N PRO A 30 0.34 -8.77 17.21
CA PRO A 30 -0.45 -7.56 17.00
C PRO A 30 -1.62 -7.46 17.99
N GLY A 31 -1.72 -6.30 18.65
CA GLY A 31 -2.70 -6.03 19.71
C GLY A 31 -2.17 -6.27 21.13
N ASP A 32 -1.09 -7.04 21.33
CA ASP A 32 -0.53 -7.28 22.65
C ASP A 32 0.12 -6.01 23.22
N PRO A 33 -0.08 -5.72 24.51
CA PRO A 33 0.51 -4.55 25.15
C PRO A 33 1.98 -4.76 25.46
N LEU A 34 2.79 -3.71 25.28
CA LEU A 34 4.15 -3.67 25.76
C LEU A 34 4.21 -3.36 27.26
N PRO A 35 5.35 -3.68 27.93
CA PRO A 35 5.65 -3.17 29.27
C PRO A 35 5.60 -1.63 29.31
N SER A 36 5.45 -1.04 30.50
CA SER A 36 5.45 0.41 30.67
C SER A 36 6.79 1.04 30.23
N GLU A 37 6.78 2.33 29.86
CA GLU A 37 8.01 3.08 29.52
C GLU A 37 9.10 2.91 30.62
N THR A 38 8.69 2.93 31.91
CA THR A 38 9.62 2.76 33.04
C THR A 38 10.20 1.36 33.07
N ALA A 39 9.40 0.34 32.84
CA ALA A 39 9.87 -1.05 32.81
C ALA A 39 10.78 -1.30 31.60
N LEU A 40 10.44 -0.75 30.43
CA LEU A 40 11.28 -0.82 29.24
C LEU A 40 12.63 -0.10 29.45
N ALA A 41 12.62 1.10 30.04
CA ALA A 41 13.84 1.84 30.34
C ALA A 41 14.78 1.05 31.26
N ALA A 42 14.23 0.45 32.31
CA ALA A 42 14.99 -0.40 33.23
C ALA A 42 15.53 -1.67 32.53
N HIS A 43 14.71 -2.33 31.71
CA HIS A 43 15.09 -3.53 30.97
C HIS A 43 16.21 -3.27 29.94
N LEU A 44 16.14 -2.12 29.24
CA LEU A 44 17.10 -1.75 28.20
C LEU A 44 18.34 -1.01 28.74
N GLY A 45 18.35 -0.62 30.01
CA GLY A 45 19.46 0.14 30.58
C GLY A 45 19.59 1.57 30.04
N VAL A 46 18.50 2.17 29.56
CA VAL A 46 18.47 3.52 28.98
C VAL A 46 17.54 4.45 29.77
N SER A 47 17.66 5.76 29.53
CA SER A 47 16.78 6.74 30.17
C SER A 47 15.34 6.69 29.61
N ARG A 48 14.35 7.12 30.41
CA ARG A 48 12.94 7.22 29.95
C ARG A 48 12.76 8.11 28.70
N PRO A 49 13.43 9.26 28.55
CA PRO A 49 13.39 10.03 27.30
C PRO A 49 13.82 9.22 26.08
N VAL A 50 14.95 8.48 26.15
CA VAL A 50 15.44 7.62 25.08
C VAL A 50 14.44 6.50 24.77
N THR A 51 13.86 5.87 25.80
CA THR A 51 12.79 4.87 25.61
C THR A 51 11.58 5.44 24.89
N ARG A 52 11.15 6.65 25.25
CA ARG A 52 10.02 7.32 24.59
C ARG A 52 10.30 7.66 23.15
N GLU A 53 11.52 8.10 22.84
CA GLU A 53 11.99 8.36 21.48
C GLU A 53 11.97 7.06 20.65
N ALA A 54 12.50 5.98 21.18
CA ALA A 54 12.48 4.67 20.55
C ALA A 54 11.05 4.16 20.27
N LEU A 55 10.13 4.30 21.24
CA LEU A 55 8.73 3.94 21.06
C LEU A 55 8.07 4.76 19.96
N ARG A 56 8.32 6.08 19.91
CA ARG A 56 7.81 6.96 18.83
C ARG A 56 8.38 6.58 17.48
N GLY A 57 9.68 6.28 17.40
CA GLY A 57 10.32 5.79 16.17
C GLY A 57 9.66 4.52 15.64
N LEU A 58 9.43 3.53 16.53
CA LEU A 58 8.74 2.30 16.17
C LEU A 58 7.27 2.52 15.78
N ALA A 59 6.59 3.50 16.39
CA ALA A 59 5.24 3.87 16.01
C ALA A 59 5.18 4.54 14.62
N THR A 60 6.15 5.39 14.28
CA THR A 60 6.28 5.97 12.94
C THR A 60 6.48 4.89 11.88
N LEU A 61 7.22 3.84 12.21
CA LEU A 61 7.39 2.66 11.35
C LEU A 61 6.20 1.68 11.37
N ARG A 62 5.13 2.01 12.09
CA ARG A 62 3.94 1.16 12.23
C ARG A 62 4.24 -0.25 12.79
N ILE A 63 5.31 -0.36 13.57
CA ILE A 63 5.64 -1.58 14.34
C ILE A 63 4.88 -1.56 15.67
N LEU A 64 4.64 -0.36 16.21
CA LEU A 64 3.85 -0.15 17.41
C LEU A 64 2.67 0.78 17.14
N ASP A 65 1.61 0.62 17.92
CA ASP A 65 0.52 1.58 18.05
C ASP A 65 0.58 2.25 19.43
N ILE A 66 0.62 3.59 19.44
CA ILE A 66 0.65 4.40 20.66
C ILE A 66 -0.61 5.25 20.68
N GLY A 67 -1.69 4.73 21.24
CA GLY A 67 -2.96 5.43 21.38
C GLY A 67 -3.03 6.28 22.64
N GLY A 68 -2.80 7.59 22.55
CA GLY A 68 -3.06 8.56 23.62
C GLY A 68 -2.43 8.20 24.99
N SER A 69 -3.25 8.02 26.03
CA SER A 69 -2.82 7.66 27.38
C SER A 69 -2.66 6.15 27.62
N ARG A 70 -2.82 5.33 26.58
CA ARG A 70 -2.76 3.87 26.69
C ARG A 70 -1.31 3.36 26.53
N LYS A 71 -1.05 2.15 27.07
CA LYS A 71 0.22 1.45 26.82
C LYS A 71 0.41 1.21 25.32
N ALA A 72 1.66 1.33 24.87
CA ALA A 72 2.02 0.94 23.51
C ALA A 72 1.65 -0.53 23.24
N ARG A 73 1.19 -0.83 22.06
CA ARG A 73 0.82 -2.18 21.61
C ARG A 73 1.60 -2.53 20.36
N VAL A 74 1.84 -3.81 20.14
CA VAL A 74 2.35 -4.30 18.86
C VAL A 74 1.30 -4.00 17.79
N ALA A 75 1.73 -3.34 16.71
CA ALA A 75 0.85 -3.03 15.57
C ALA A 75 0.85 -4.18 14.55
N LEU A 76 -0.22 -4.27 13.76
CA LEU A 76 -0.17 -5.01 12.51
C LEU A 76 0.51 -4.10 11.47
N PRO A 77 1.63 -4.52 10.87
CA PRO A 77 2.28 -3.71 9.85
C PRO A 77 1.33 -3.34 8.71
N ASP A 78 1.35 -2.07 8.32
CA ASP A 78 0.61 -1.56 7.18
C ASP A 78 1.54 -0.88 6.14
N ALA A 79 0.98 -0.37 5.07
CA ALA A 79 1.71 0.23 3.97
C ALA A 79 2.27 1.63 4.28
N SER A 80 1.90 2.27 5.39
CA SER A 80 2.11 3.72 5.61
C SER A 80 3.57 4.13 5.60
N ALA A 81 4.44 3.39 6.29
CA ALA A 81 5.86 3.69 6.35
C ALA A 81 6.54 3.53 4.97
N LEU A 82 6.18 2.47 4.24
CA LEU A 82 6.72 2.23 2.90
C LEU A 82 6.21 3.28 1.89
N SER A 83 4.95 3.69 2.00
CA SER A 83 4.39 4.77 1.18
C SER A 83 5.17 6.08 1.34
N LEU A 84 5.55 6.45 2.57
CA LEU A 84 6.36 7.65 2.81
C LEU A 84 7.76 7.56 2.18
N VAL A 85 8.39 6.38 2.24
CA VAL A 85 9.70 6.16 1.60
C VAL A 85 9.59 6.27 0.07
N LEU A 86 8.55 5.67 -0.53
CA LEU A 86 8.30 5.75 -1.97
C LEU A 86 8.00 7.18 -2.42
N ASP A 87 7.19 7.92 -1.66
CA ASP A 87 6.88 9.33 -1.92
C ASP A 87 8.17 10.17 -1.96
N HIS A 88 8.99 10.04 -0.92
CA HIS A 88 10.25 10.76 -0.85
C HIS A 88 11.22 10.36 -1.98
N ALA A 89 11.32 9.07 -2.30
CA ALA A 89 12.21 8.59 -3.35
C ALA A 89 11.82 9.10 -4.75
N THR A 90 10.51 9.21 -5.03
CA THR A 90 10.01 9.81 -6.28
C THR A 90 10.19 11.32 -6.29
N TYR A 91 9.90 12.02 -5.18
CA TYR A 91 10.10 13.46 -5.05
C TYR A 91 11.57 13.87 -5.23
N SER A 92 12.50 13.16 -4.59
CA SER A 92 13.95 13.41 -4.66
C SER A 92 14.59 12.97 -6.00
N ARG A 93 13.79 12.47 -6.97
CA ARG A 93 14.25 11.91 -8.23
C ARG A 93 15.22 10.73 -8.08
N GLY A 94 15.24 10.08 -6.94
CA GLY A 94 15.96 8.82 -6.72
C GLY A 94 15.28 7.64 -7.42
N MET A 95 14.00 7.82 -7.82
CA MET A 95 13.18 6.81 -8.48
C MET A 95 12.20 7.49 -9.44
N SER A 96 12.01 6.96 -10.65
CA SER A 96 11.01 7.47 -11.58
C SER A 96 9.63 6.83 -11.32
N ILE A 97 8.57 7.54 -11.69
CA ILE A 97 7.20 7.01 -11.63
C ILE A 97 7.07 5.75 -12.50
N GLN A 98 7.77 5.69 -13.63
CA GLN A 98 7.75 4.52 -14.51
C GLN A 98 8.35 3.29 -13.83
N GLN A 99 9.45 3.43 -13.08
CA GLN A 99 10.02 2.32 -12.30
C GLN A 99 9.03 1.81 -11.26
N VAL A 100 8.29 2.71 -10.60
CA VAL A 100 7.24 2.32 -9.65
C VAL A 100 6.09 1.59 -10.36
N LEU A 101 5.65 2.08 -11.52
CA LEU A 101 4.56 1.45 -12.29
C LEU A 101 4.96 0.06 -12.82
N ASP A 102 6.22 -0.15 -13.18
CA ASP A 102 6.72 -1.46 -13.63
C ASP A 102 6.67 -2.50 -12.51
N VAL A 103 7.15 -2.13 -11.31
CA VAL A 103 7.04 -2.99 -10.12
C VAL A 103 5.59 -3.23 -9.74
N ARG A 104 4.76 -2.18 -9.73
CA ARG A 104 3.34 -2.26 -9.43
C ARG A 104 2.64 -3.22 -10.40
N ARG A 105 2.87 -3.08 -11.72
CA ARG A 105 2.35 -3.99 -12.73
C ARG A 105 2.69 -5.45 -12.41
N THR A 106 3.95 -5.74 -12.12
CA THR A 106 4.40 -7.09 -11.81
C THR A 106 3.67 -7.69 -10.62
N LEU A 107 3.50 -6.92 -9.55
CA LEU A 107 2.79 -7.37 -8.35
C LEU A 107 1.28 -7.56 -8.62
N GLU A 108 0.65 -6.61 -9.31
CA GLU A 108 -0.79 -6.65 -9.52
C GLU A 108 -1.20 -7.69 -10.56
N MET A 109 -0.37 -7.97 -11.56
CA MET A 109 -0.56 -9.14 -12.43
C MET A 109 -0.58 -10.44 -11.64
N ARG A 110 0.32 -10.59 -10.66
CA ARG A 110 0.32 -11.77 -9.80
C ARG A 110 -0.88 -11.81 -8.86
N THR A 111 -1.23 -10.68 -8.25
CA THR A 111 -2.33 -10.63 -7.28
C THR A 111 -3.69 -10.86 -7.93
N VAL A 112 -3.92 -10.37 -9.15
CA VAL A 112 -5.20 -10.57 -9.86
C VAL A 112 -5.45 -12.04 -10.19
N GLY A 113 -4.43 -12.77 -10.66
CA GLY A 113 -4.53 -14.21 -10.89
C GLY A 113 -4.81 -14.99 -9.61
N LEU A 114 -4.11 -14.64 -8.51
CA LEU A 114 -4.36 -15.23 -7.19
C LEU A 114 -5.76 -14.89 -6.65
N ALA A 115 -6.22 -13.65 -6.82
CA ALA A 115 -7.54 -13.22 -6.41
C ALA A 115 -8.64 -14.02 -7.12
N ALA A 116 -8.52 -14.22 -8.43
CA ALA A 116 -9.47 -15.06 -9.18
C ALA A 116 -9.58 -16.48 -8.61
N MET A 117 -8.47 -17.05 -8.11
CA MET A 117 -8.45 -18.41 -7.56
C MET A 117 -8.89 -18.49 -6.10
N ARG A 118 -8.72 -17.42 -5.29
CA ARG A 118 -8.80 -17.47 -3.82
C ARG A 118 -9.87 -16.58 -3.21
N ARG A 119 -10.41 -15.65 -3.97
CA ARG A 119 -11.41 -14.69 -3.51
C ARG A 119 -12.56 -15.36 -2.78
N SER A 120 -13.12 -14.73 -1.78
CA SER A 120 -14.47 -15.04 -1.27
C SER A 120 -15.55 -14.46 -2.20
N ASP A 121 -16.78 -14.98 -2.10
CA ASP A 121 -17.92 -14.43 -2.87
C ASP A 121 -18.21 -12.98 -2.49
N ALA A 122 -18.00 -12.62 -1.22
CA ALA A 122 -18.17 -11.25 -0.75
C ALA A 122 -17.17 -10.29 -1.39
N GLU A 123 -15.89 -10.67 -1.48
CA GLU A 123 -14.86 -9.85 -2.14
C GLU A 123 -15.13 -9.68 -3.65
N ALA A 124 -15.55 -10.75 -4.32
CA ALA A 124 -15.90 -10.67 -5.75
C ALA A 124 -17.13 -9.78 -5.99
N THR A 125 -18.15 -9.86 -5.12
CA THR A 125 -19.33 -8.98 -5.17
C THR A 125 -18.93 -7.52 -4.91
N GLU A 126 -18.06 -7.26 -3.94
CA GLU A 126 -17.57 -5.92 -3.64
C GLU A 126 -16.78 -5.32 -4.82
N LEU A 127 -15.97 -6.11 -5.54
CA LEU A 127 -15.27 -5.65 -6.75
C LEU A 127 -16.26 -5.19 -7.83
N LEU A 128 -17.35 -5.93 -8.07
CA LEU A 128 -18.39 -5.53 -9.00
C LEU A 128 -19.13 -4.28 -8.53
N ASP A 129 -19.44 -4.17 -7.23
CA ASP A 129 -20.05 -2.94 -6.67
C ASP A 129 -19.15 -1.72 -6.87
N ILE A 130 -17.85 -1.85 -6.63
CA ILE A 130 -16.90 -0.76 -6.86
C ILE A 130 -16.95 -0.31 -8.32
N THR A 131 -16.98 -1.21 -9.29
CA THR A 131 -17.05 -0.85 -10.71
C THR A 131 -18.38 -0.19 -11.07
N ALA A 132 -19.50 -0.64 -10.52
CA ALA A 132 -20.80 -0.01 -10.70
C ALA A 132 -20.83 1.43 -10.14
N ARG A 133 -20.19 1.64 -8.97
CA ARG A 133 -20.02 2.98 -8.38
C ARG A 133 -19.09 3.87 -9.21
N MET A 134 -18.05 3.32 -9.84
CA MET A 134 -17.20 4.07 -10.77
C MET A 134 -18.03 4.58 -11.97
N PHE A 135 -18.91 3.76 -12.55
CA PHE A 135 -19.80 4.20 -13.61
C PHE A 135 -20.76 5.29 -13.14
N ALA A 136 -21.40 5.11 -11.98
CA ALA A 136 -22.29 6.12 -11.41
C ALA A 136 -21.56 7.44 -11.13
N ALA A 137 -20.34 7.40 -10.62
CA ALA A 137 -19.52 8.58 -10.38
C ALA A 137 -19.12 9.29 -11.68
N LEU A 138 -18.83 8.56 -12.75
CA LEU A 138 -18.53 9.13 -14.06
C LEU A 138 -19.74 9.91 -14.63
N GLU A 139 -20.93 9.33 -14.56
CA GLU A 139 -22.16 9.95 -15.09
C GLU A 139 -22.66 11.11 -14.19
N GLY A 140 -22.47 10.99 -12.87
CA GLY A 140 -22.89 12.00 -11.88
C GLY A 140 -21.91 13.15 -11.67
N GLY A 141 -20.73 13.14 -12.32
CA GLY A 141 -19.71 14.17 -12.13
C GLY A 141 -19.05 14.18 -10.76
N HIS A 142 -19.11 13.06 -10.01
CA HIS A 142 -18.56 12.94 -8.67
C HIS A 142 -17.03 12.75 -8.66
N THR A 143 -16.39 13.23 -7.57
CA THR A 143 -14.92 13.28 -7.43
C THR A 143 -14.28 12.00 -6.88
N ASP A 144 -15.06 10.97 -6.55
CA ASP A 144 -14.62 9.81 -5.78
C ASP A 144 -13.94 8.70 -6.61
N LEU A 145 -13.81 8.91 -7.93
CA LEU A 145 -13.26 7.91 -8.84
C LEU A 145 -11.84 7.46 -8.46
N MET A 146 -11.00 8.37 -7.99
CA MET A 146 -9.64 8.04 -7.54
C MET A 146 -9.65 7.09 -6.34
N GLU A 147 -10.51 7.36 -5.36
CA GLU A 147 -10.61 6.51 -4.17
C GLU A 147 -11.19 5.13 -4.50
N LEU A 148 -12.14 5.08 -5.44
CA LEU A 148 -12.69 3.83 -5.94
C LEU A 148 -11.62 3.01 -6.68
N ASP A 149 -10.78 3.66 -7.49
CA ASP A 149 -9.65 3.03 -8.19
C ASP A 149 -8.65 2.43 -7.19
N ILE A 150 -8.22 3.21 -6.21
CA ILE A 150 -7.32 2.74 -5.14
C ILE A 150 -7.95 1.56 -4.38
N ARG A 151 -9.23 1.66 -3.98
CA ARG A 151 -9.94 0.61 -3.27
C ARG A 151 -10.06 -0.67 -4.08
N PHE A 152 -10.29 -0.55 -5.39
CA PHE A 152 -10.38 -1.69 -6.31
C PHE A 152 -9.08 -2.51 -6.32
N HIS A 153 -7.94 -1.87 -6.55
CA HIS A 153 -6.63 -2.52 -6.57
C HIS A 153 -6.23 -3.10 -5.19
N SER A 154 -6.52 -2.36 -4.11
CA SER A 154 -6.31 -2.82 -2.73
C SER A 154 -7.12 -4.09 -2.43
N LEU A 155 -8.39 -4.13 -2.85
CA LEU A 155 -9.25 -5.30 -2.63
C LEU A 155 -8.77 -6.52 -3.43
N ILE A 156 -8.33 -6.36 -4.67
CA ILE A 156 -7.71 -7.45 -5.46
C ILE A 156 -6.49 -8.00 -4.73
N ALA A 157 -5.61 -7.12 -4.24
CA ALA A 157 -4.42 -7.54 -3.51
C ALA A 157 -4.77 -8.31 -2.22
N LYS A 158 -5.80 -7.89 -1.48
CA LYS A 158 -6.32 -8.60 -0.30
C LYS A 158 -6.90 -9.96 -0.67
N ALA A 159 -7.75 -10.02 -1.72
CA ALA A 159 -8.38 -11.23 -2.21
C ALA A 159 -7.34 -12.26 -2.74
N SER A 160 -6.10 -11.84 -3.03
CA SER A 160 -5.00 -12.75 -3.32
C SER A 160 -4.66 -13.70 -2.16
N GLY A 161 -5.13 -13.41 -0.94
CA GLY A 161 -4.85 -14.19 0.28
C GLY A 161 -3.40 -14.06 0.79
N ASN A 162 -2.64 -13.08 0.32
CA ASN A 162 -1.27 -12.82 0.77
C ASN A 162 -1.14 -11.39 1.29
N HIS A 163 -1.04 -11.24 2.62
CA HIS A 163 -0.92 -9.95 3.28
C HIS A 163 0.29 -9.11 2.85
N LEU A 164 1.40 -9.75 2.46
CA LEU A 164 2.56 -9.03 1.96
C LEU A 164 2.27 -8.36 0.61
N TYR A 165 1.57 -9.05 -0.29
CA TYR A 165 1.12 -8.43 -1.54
C TYR A 165 0.19 -7.24 -1.27
N ALA A 166 -0.79 -7.39 -0.37
CA ALA A 166 -1.70 -6.31 -0.01
C ALA A 166 -0.92 -5.09 0.52
N MET A 167 0.01 -5.30 1.43
CA MET A 167 0.85 -4.22 1.98
C MET A 167 1.71 -3.54 0.88
N LEU A 168 2.31 -4.31 -0.02
CA LEU A 168 3.12 -3.76 -1.11
C LEU A 168 2.26 -2.98 -2.12
N VAL A 169 1.12 -3.51 -2.54
CA VAL A 169 0.20 -2.81 -3.45
C VAL A 169 -0.35 -1.53 -2.80
N ASP A 170 -0.76 -1.61 -1.53
CA ASP A 170 -1.25 -0.46 -0.79
C ASP A 170 -0.17 0.62 -0.60
N SER A 171 1.12 0.28 -0.62
CA SER A 171 2.19 1.27 -0.52
C SER A 171 2.30 2.20 -1.73
N PHE A 172 1.75 1.82 -2.88
CA PHE A 172 1.76 2.63 -4.10
C PHE A 172 0.61 3.65 -4.19
N TRP A 173 -0.36 3.65 -3.27
CA TRP A 173 -1.49 4.58 -3.33
C TRP A 173 -1.06 6.05 -3.35
N ILE A 174 0.07 6.39 -2.71
CA ILE A 174 0.59 7.75 -2.70
C ILE A 174 0.97 8.20 -4.12
N ILE A 175 1.62 7.32 -4.89
CA ILE A 175 2.00 7.59 -6.29
C ILE A 175 0.74 7.63 -7.18
N THR A 176 -0.22 6.75 -6.92
CA THR A 176 -1.50 6.77 -7.62
C THR A 176 -2.20 8.12 -7.42
N ARG A 177 -2.24 8.67 -6.19
CA ARG A 177 -2.81 10.00 -5.91
C ARG A 177 -2.11 11.12 -6.68
N GLN A 178 -0.80 11.06 -6.81
CA GLN A 178 -0.02 12.07 -7.55
C GLN A 178 -0.28 12.01 -9.06
N THR A 179 -0.40 10.82 -9.62
CA THR A 179 -0.48 10.61 -11.07
C THR A 179 -1.91 10.50 -11.59
N TRP A 180 -2.88 10.15 -10.75
CA TRP A 180 -4.25 9.88 -11.16
C TRP A 180 -4.91 11.04 -11.91
N ALA A 181 -4.79 12.25 -11.37
CA ALA A 181 -5.37 13.44 -12.00
C ALA A 181 -4.78 13.73 -13.40
N ILE A 182 -3.50 13.42 -13.60
CA ILE A 182 -2.81 13.55 -14.89
C ILE A 182 -3.39 12.53 -15.87
N GLY A 183 -3.41 11.26 -15.47
CA GLY A 183 -3.95 10.17 -16.27
C GLY A 183 -5.44 10.37 -16.61
N TRP A 184 -6.23 10.87 -15.66
CA TRP A 184 -7.66 11.12 -15.86
C TRP A 184 -7.91 12.26 -16.85
N ARG A 185 -7.19 13.39 -16.73
CA ARG A 185 -7.29 14.52 -17.65
C ARG A 185 -6.83 14.16 -19.07
N SER A 186 -5.81 13.33 -19.18
CA SER A 186 -5.27 12.87 -20.47
C SER A 186 -6.24 11.92 -21.22
N ARG A 187 -7.24 11.37 -20.54
CA ARG A 187 -8.40 10.71 -21.16
C ARG A 187 -9.42 11.78 -21.57
N ALA A 188 -9.17 12.42 -22.72
CA ALA A 188 -9.84 13.65 -23.14
C ALA A 188 -11.36 13.50 -23.34
N THR A 189 -11.86 12.33 -23.75
CA THR A 189 -13.27 12.09 -24.05
C THR A 189 -13.97 11.31 -22.94
N HIS A 190 -15.27 11.51 -22.80
CA HIS A 190 -16.12 10.71 -21.92
C HIS A 190 -16.00 9.21 -22.26
N GLN A 191 -15.94 8.87 -23.55
CA GLN A 191 -15.78 7.49 -24.00
C GLN A 191 -14.47 6.87 -23.51
N ASN A 192 -13.34 7.59 -23.60
CA ASN A 192 -12.04 7.09 -23.11
C ASN A 192 -12.06 6.82 -21.60
N ARG A 193 -12.77 7.65 -20.83
CA ARG A 193 -12.96 7.45 -19.38
C ARG A 193 -13.86 6.26 -19.10
N ARG A 194 -14.95 6.12 -19.85
CA ARG A 194 -15.85 4.98 -19.76
C ARG A 194 -15.15 3.66 -20.12
N ASP A 195 -14.29 3.65 -21.13
CA ASP A 195 -13.54 2.46 -21.52
C ASP A 195 -12.51 2.05 -20.45
N ASN A 196 -11.93 3.03 -19.76
CA ASN A 196 -11.09 2.74 -18.59
C ASN A 196 -11.88 2.01 -17.48
N ILE A 197 -13.09 2.47 -17.16
CA ILE A 197 -13.94 1.83 -16.15
C ILE A 197 -14.41 0.45 -16.61
N LYS A 198 -14.75 0.27 -17.90
CA LYS A 198 -15.06 -1.05 -18.47
C LYS A 198 -13.91 -2.05 -18.33
N CYS A 199 -12.66 -1.56 -18.32
CA CYS A 199 -11.52 -2.43 -18.08
C CYS A 199 -11.53 -2.98 -16.64
N HIS A 200 -11.84 -2.14 -15.64
CA HIS A 200 -12.02 -2.60 -14.24
C HIS A 200 -13.18 -3.59 -14.12
N GLU A 201 -14.31 -3.34 -14.83
CA GLU A 201 -15.46 -4.26 -14.85
C GLU A 201 -15.07 -5.63 -15.42
N ARG A 202 -14.28 -5.67 -16.51
CA ARG A 202 -13.77 -6.94 -17.08
C ARG A 202 -12.89 -7.72 -16.09
N ILE A 203 -12.02 -7.00 -15.35
CA ILE A 203 -11.19 -7.61 -14.30
C ILE A 203 -12.09 -8.21 -13.21
N ALA A 204 -13.04 -7.41 -12.68
CA ALA A 204 -13.96 -7.86 -11.62
C ALA A 204 -14.81 -9.07 -12.07
N THR A 205 -15.32 -9.04 -13.30
CA THR A 205 -16.11 -10.15 -13.88
C THR A 205 -15.28 -11.41 -14.03
N ALA A 206 -14.01 -11.32 -14.45
CA ALA A 206 -13.12 -12.45 -14.57
C ALA A 206 -12.77 -13.05 -13.19
N ILE A 207 -12.55 -12.20 -12.16
CA ILE A 207 -12.35 -12.62 -10.78
C ILE A 207 -13.61 -13.31 -10.23
N MET A 208 -14.82 -12.76 -10.49
CA MET A 208 -16.08 -13.38 -10.11
C MET A 208 -16.22 -14.76 -10.72
N ALA A 209 -15.88 -14.91 -12.00
CA ALA A 209 -15.93 -16.18 -12.74
C ALA A 209 -14.79 -17.16 -12.36
N GLN A 210 -13.88 -16.80 -11.46
CA GLN A 210 -12.67 -17.56 -11.11
C GLN A 210 -11.77 -17.89 -12.32
N ASP A 211 -11.77 -17.05 -13.33
CA ASP A 211 -10.95 -17.19 -14.53
C ASP A 211 -9.66 -16.34 -14.41
N ALA A 212 -8.62 -16.97 -13.89
CA ALA A 212 -7.34 -16.31 -13.66
C ALA A 212 -6.71 -15.77 -14.95
N SER A 213 -6.80 -16.52 -16.05
CA SER A 213 -6.21 -16.13 -17.34
C SER A 213 -6.88 -14.87 -17.90
N ARG A 214 -8.22 -14.81 -17.85
CA ARG A 214 -8.96 -13.60 -18.27
C ARG A 214 -8.72 -12.41 -17.34
N ALA A 215 -8.60 -12.66 -16.03
CA ALA A 215 -8.29 -11.62 -15.06
C ALA A 215 -6.89 -11.01 -15.32
N GLU A 216 -5.88 -11.85 -15.56
CA GLU A 216 -4.52 -11.41 -15.91
C GLU A 216 -4.49 -10.66 -17.25
N ALA A 217 -5.17 -11.16 -18.29
CA ALA A 217 -5.25 -10.47 -19.57
C ALA A 217 -5.89 -9.08 -19.44
N ALA A 218 -7.01 -8.96 -18.72
CA ALA A 218 -7.69 -7.68 -18.49
C ALA A 218 -6.83 -6.72 -17.64
N MET A 219 -6.10 -7.22 -16.63
CA MET A 219 -5.17 -6.40 -15.84
C MET A 219 -3.98 -5.91 -16.68
N SER A 220 -3.45 -6.74 -17.58
CA SER A 220 -2.40 -6.31 -18.51
C SER A 220 -2.87 -5.15 -19.40
N GLU A 221 -4.05 -5.28 -20.02
CA GLU A 221 -4.63 -4.19 -20.83
C GLU A 221 -4.84 -2.90 -20.01
N HIS A 222 -5.28 -3.05 -18.76
CA HIS A 222 -5.45 -1.91 -17.83
C HIS A 222 -4.14 -1.17 -17.62
N PHE A 223 -3.03 -1.87 -17.32
CA PHE A 223 -1.72 -1.25 -17.15
C PHE A 223 -1.16 -0.66 -18.44
N ASP A 224 -1.31 -1.35 -19.58
CA ASP A 224 -0.87 -0.84 -20.88
C ASP A 224 -1.56 0.48 -21.22
N SER A 225 -2.86 0.58 -20.95
CA SER A 225 -3.62 1.83 -21.10
C SER A 225 -3.13 2.92 -20.14
N ALA A 226 -2.92 2.60 -18.87
CA ALA A 226 -2.49 3.57 -17.86
C ALA A 226 -1.10 4.13 -18.17
N VAL A 227 -0.12 3.26 -18.46
CA VAL A 227 1.25 3.65 -18.82
C VAL A 227 1.26 4.50 -20.08
N SER A 228 0.55 4.07 -21.14
CA SER A 228 0.46 4.82 -22.40
C SER A 228 -0.11 6.24 -22.21
N VAL A 229 -1.10 6.41 -21.33
CA VAL A 229 -1.70 7.71 -21.03
C VAL A 229 -0.73 8.62 -20.28
N LEU A 230 -0.02 8.09 -19.30
CA LEU A 230 0.97 8.85 -18.52
C LEU A 230 2.19 9.24 -19.34
N LEU A 231 2.70 8.34 -20.20
CA LEU A 231 3.80 8.65 -21.12
C LEU A 231 3.45 9.79 -22.09
N ARG A 232 2.24 9.76 -22.68
CA ARG A 232 1.77 10.85 -23.54
C ARG A 232 1.63 12.18 -22.80
N ALA A 233 1.39 12.14 -21.49
CA ALA A 233 1.34 13.32 -20.62
C ALA A 233 2.72 13.81 -20.16
N GLY A 234 3.80 13.16 -20.58
CA GLY A 234 5.19 13.53 -20.20
C GLY A 234 5.57 13.11 -18.78
N VAL A 235 4.87 12.15 -18.18
CA VAL A 235 5.23 11.59 -16.87
C VAL A 235 6.29 10.51 -17.08
N THR A 236 7.50 10.77 -16.55
CA THR A 236 8.67 9.87 -16.66
C THR A 236 9.12 9.33 -15.31
#